data_59e745d5f95280be8b0c1b7bb0aee5f7
#
_entry.id   59e745d5f95280be8b0c1b7bb0aee5f7
#
_cell.length_a   1.000
_cell.length_b   1.000
_cell.length_c   1.000
_cell.angle_alpha   90.00
_cell.angle_beta   90.00
_cell.angle_gamma   90.00
#
_symmetry.space_group_name_H-M   'P 1'
#
loop_
_entity.id
_entity.type
_entity.pdbx_description
1 polymer ?
#
loop_
_entity_poly.entity_id
_entity_poly.type
_entity_poly.pdbx_seq_one_letter_code
_entity_poly.pdbx_strand_id
1 'polypeptide(L)'
;MFHLKRPNRFETDWRSLNRIDHDDYARSGYDRGHNAPNYAMSRLNGRAGQADSFLMTNISPQRPNFNQKFWQRLEEVEITFFAPNFGKVWVITGPIFGQNSQRLSTSWRVEVPTAFYKIYVTEPTPTRPMAALAFVVPQTVKGKEPLTQFVTRIKDVEAQTGLNFLVDLDDKTETDLEGTIDVASWQLNAVNKTLPRYR
;
A
#
# COMPACT_ATOMS: atom_id res chain seq x y z
N MET A 1 -5.79 -22.97 -11.48
CA MET A 1 -5.65 -21.97 -10.42
C MET A 1 -7.01 -21.31 -10.22
N PHE A 2 -7.70 -21.55 -9.09
CA PHE A 2 -9.03 -20.97 -8.89
C PHE A 2 -8.92 -19.46 -8.61
N HIS A 3 -9.39 -18.64 -9.54
CA HIS A 3 -9.60 -17.22 -9.28
C HIS A 3 -10.93 -17.05 -8.55
N LEU A 4 -10.89 -16.58 -7.31
CA LEU A 4 -12.10 -16.17 -6.61
C LEU A 4 -12.73 -14.98 -7.35
N LYS A 5 -14.02 -15.06 -7.61
CA LYS A 5 -14.74 -13.94 -8.23
C LYS A 5 -14.67 -12.73 -7.32
N ARG A 6 -14.26 -11.58 -7.88
CA ARG A 6 -14.21 -10.33 -7.15
C ARG A 6 -15.61 -9.95 -6.65
N PRO A 7 -15.75 -9.48 -5.38
CA PRO A 7 -17.00 -8.88 -4.91
C PRO A 7 -17.43 -7.72 -5.80
N ASN A 8 -18.72 -7.60 -5.99
CA ASN A 8 -19.28 -6.56 -6.88
C ASN A 8 -19.48 -5.21 -6.17
N ARG A 9 -19.42 -5.19 -4.83
CA ARG A 9 -19.74 -4.02 -4.02
C ARG A 9 -18.75 -3.86 -2.87
N PHE A 10 -18.45 -2.61 -2.54
CA PHE A 10 -17.81 -2.24 -1.28
C PHE A 10 -18.89 -2.13 -0.21
N GLU A 11 -18.53 -2.48 1.02
CA GLU A 11 -19.47 -2.55 2.14
C GLU A 11 -19.03 -1.65 3.29
N THR A 12 -19.99 -1.00 3.92
CA THR A 12 -19.74 -0.23 5.14
C THR A 12 -19.22 -1.15 6.24
N ASP A 13 -18.13 -0.76 6.89
CA ASP A 13 -17.66 -1.45 8.08
C ASP A 13 -18.42 -0.91 9.31
N TRP A 14 -19.34 -1.71 9.81
CA TRP A 14 -20.17 -1.35 10.97
C TRP A 14 -19.42 -1.24 12.30
N ARG A 15 -18.17 -1.69 12.34
CA ARG A 15 -17.25 -1.50 13.47
C ARG A 15 -16.66 -0.09 13.50
N SER A 16 -16.65 0.60 12.37
CA SER A 16 -16.16 1.97 12.26
C SER A 16 -17.18 2.99 12.74
N LEU A 17 -16.73 3.98 13.51
CA LEU A 17 -17.58 5.08 13.99
C LEU A 17 -18.11 5.95 12.84
N ASN A 18 -17.28 6.20 11.82
CA ASN A 18 -17.64 7.09 10.72
C ASN A 18 -18.59 6.45 9.70
N ARG A 19 -18.68 5.11 9.68
CA ARG A 19 -19.59 4.35 8.81
C ARG A 19 -19.62 4.88 7.37
N ILE A 20 -18.43 5.08 6.79
CA ILE A 20 -18.29 5.52 5.41
C ILE A 20 -18.96 4.49 4.50
N ASP A 21 -19.71 4.98 3.52
CA ASP A 21 -20.43 4.17 2.56
C ASP A 21 -19.80 4.24 1.16
N HIS A 22 -20.13 3.26 0.34
CA HIS A 22 -19.77 3.21 -1.06
C HIS A 22 -20.18 4.48 -1.83
N ASP A 23 -21.35 5.03 -1.50
CA ASP A 23 -21.91 6.20 -2.20
C ASP A 23 -21.18 7.50 -1.83
N ASP A 24 -20.48 7.56 -0.70
CA ASP A 24 -19.63 8.72 -0.35
C ASP A 24 -18.60 9.06 -1.44
N TYR A 25 -18.19 8.05 -2.23
CA TYR A 25 -17.22 8.21 -3.32
C TYR A 25 -17.86 8.47 -4.68
N ALA A 26 -19.18 8.35 -4.80
CA ALA A 26 -19.85 8.45 -6.09
C ALA A 26 -19.64 9.83 -6.71
N ARG A 27 -19.11 9.87 -7.94
CA ARG A 27 -18.82 11.12 -8.68
C ARG A 27 -17.81 12.06 -7.99
N SER A 28 -17.00 11.56 -7.07
CA SER A 28 -15.97 12.35 -6.38
C SER A 28 -14.73 12.65 -7.25
N GLY A 29 -14.56 11.94 -8.36
CA GLY A 29 -13.33 11.99 -9.17
C GLY A 29 -12.19 11.12 -8.62
N TYR A 30 -12.42 10.39 -7.53
CA TYR A 30 -11.48 9.46 -6.93
C TYR A 30 -11.95 8.02 -7.06
N ASP A 31 -11.00 7.12 -7.22
CA ASP A 31 -11.23 5.69 -7.11
C ASP A 31 -11.40 5.28 -5.65
N ARG A 32 -12.13 4.20 -5.42
CA ARG A 32 -12.14 3.47 -4.15
C ARG A 32 -10.90 2.59 -4.10
N GLY A 33 -9.77 3.17 -3.72
CA GLY A 33 -8.48 2.50 -3.72
C GLY A 33 -8.30 1.61 -2.48
N HIS A 34 -7.85 0.39 -2.69
CA HIS A 34 -7.53 -0.54 -1.60
C HIS A 34 -6.21 -0.15 -0.92
N ASN A 35 -6.17 -0.21 0.41
CA ASN A 35 -4.91 -0.22 1.14
C ASN A 35 -4.30 -1.63 1.09
N ALA A 36 -4.97 -2.64 1.66
CA ALA A 36 -4.62 -4.05 1.46
C ALA A 36 -5.30 -4.58 0.18
N PRO A 37 -4.54 -5.01 -0.85
CA PRO A 37 -5.08 -5.28 -2.17
C PRO A 37 -5.92 -6.57 -2.22
N ASN A 38 -7.04 -6.51 -2.92
CA ASN A 38 -7.96 -7.64 -3.09
C ASN A 38 -7.27 -8.93 -3.54
N TYR A 39 -6.33 -8.85 -4.49
CA TYR A 39 -5.68 -10.04 -5.03
C TYR A 39 -4.82 -10.72 -3.96
N ALA A 40 -3.97 -9.98 -3.24
CA ALA A 40 -3.15 -10.53 -2.17
C ALA A 40 -4.02 -11.13 -1.05
N MET A 41 -5.05 -10.40 -0.60
CA MET A 41 -5.95 -10.85 0.46
C MET A 41 -6.70 -12.12 0.07
N SER A 42 -7.14 -12.24 -1.19
CA SER A 42 -7.79 -13.46 -1.69
C SER A 42 -6.85 -14.67 -1.75
N ARG A 43 -5.56 -14.44 -1.98
CA ARG A 43 -4.54 -15.50 -2.06
C ARG A 43 -4.08 -15.96 -0.67
N LEU A 44 -3.93 -15.04 0.26
CA LEU A 44 -3.41 -15.31 1.60
C LEU A 44 -4.51 -15.84 2.55
N ASN A 45 -5.70 -15.26 2.47
CA ASN A 45 -6.77 -15.47 3.44
C ASN A 45 -8.07 -15.99 2.80
N GLY A 46 -8.04 -16.41 1.52
CA GLY A 46 -9.19 -16.96 0.83
C GLY A 46 -10.36 -15.99 0.70
N ARG A 47 -11.58 -16.54 0.69
CA ARG A 47 -12.81 -15.76 0.48
C ARG A 47 -13.10 -14.76 1.59
N ALA A 48 -12.79 -15.09 2.83
CA ALA A 48 -13.01 -14.21 3.98
C ALA A 48 -12.11 -12.96 3.86
N GLY A 49 -10.79 -13.14 3.71
CA GLY A 49 -9.88 -12.01 3.54
C GLY A 49 -10.17 -11.19 2.29
N GLN A 50 -10.65 -11.84 1.21
CA GLN A 50 -11.13 -11.13 0.03
C GLN A 50 -12.31 -10.22 0.38
N ALA A 51 -13.31 -10.72 1.11
CA ALA A 51 -14.47 -9.94 1.51
C ALA A 51 -14.07 -8.78 2.43
N ASP A 52 -13.21 -9.03 3.42
CA ASP A 52 -12.70 -8.00 4.32
C ASP A 52 -11.96 -6.88 3.59
N SER A 53 -11.26 -7.19 2.50
CA SER A 53 -10.58 -6.17 1.69
C SER A 53 -11.56 -5.18 1.03
N PHE A 54 -12.85 -5.52 0.92
CA PHE A 54 -13.90 -4.65 0.37
C PHE A 54 -14.65 -3.84 1.43
N LEU A 55 -14.30 -3.95 2.70
CA LEU A 55 -14.81 -3.06 3.72
C LEU A 55 -14.27 -1.64 3.53
N MET A 56 -15.14 -0.64 3.70
CA MET A 56 -14.78 0.76 3.48
C MET A 56 -13.66 1.26 4.40
N THR A 57 -13.36 0.59 5.50
CA THR A 57 -12.19 0.86 6.35
C THR A 57 -10.85 0.49 5.70
N ASN A 58 -10.87 -0.37 4.67
CA ASN A 58 -9.69 -0.68 3.85
C ASN A 58 -9.57 0.21 2.61
N ILE A 59 -10.46 1.18 2.44
CA ILE A 59 -10.58 1.99 1.23
C ILE A 59 -10.20 3.44 1.50
N SER A 60 -9.39 4.00 0.61
CA SER A 60 -9.00 5.40 0.64
C SER A 60 -9.26 6.07 -0.72
N PRO A 61 -9.55 7.40 -0.76
CA PRO A 61 -9.64 8.13 -2.02
C PRO A 61 -8.30 8.11 -2.74
N GLN A 62 -8.23 7.49 -3.90
CA GLN A 62 -7.04 7.43 -4.73
C GLN A 62 -7.31 8.02 -6.12
N ARG A 63 -6.40 8.86 -6.61
CA ARG A 63 -6.51 9.37 -7.97
C ARG A 63 -6.36 8.23 -8.99
N PRO A 64 -7.06 8.24 -10.13
CA PRO A 64 -7.02 7.14 -11.10
C PRO A 64 -5.60 6.77 -11.57
N ASN A 65 -4.76 7.76 -11.91
CA ASN A 65 -3.39 7.46 -12.32
C ASN A 65 -2.53 6.86 -11.21
N PHE A 66 -2.76 7.29 -9.95
CA PHE A 66 -2.13 6.69 -8.79
C PHE A 66 -2.60 5.24 -8.63
N ASN A 67 -3.91 5.03 -8.44
CA ASN A 67 -4.51 3.72 -8.13
C ASN A 67 -4.30 2.69 -9.25
N GLN A 68 -4.73 3.04 -10.47
CA GLN A 68 -4.81 2.10 -11.59
C GLN A 68 -3.46 1.86 -12.28
N LYS A 69 -2.46 2.74 -12.05
CA LYS A 69 -1.16 2.64 -12.70
C LYS A 69 -0.04 2.45 -11.70
N PHE A 70 0.33 3.48 -10.90
CA PHE A 70 1.51 3.39 -10.05
C PHE A 70 1.34 2.39 -8.91
N TRP A 71 0.25 2.51 -8.16
CA TRP A 71 -0.02 1.65 -7.01
C TRP A 71 -0.20 0.19 -7.41
N GLN A 72 -0.94 -0.03 -8.49
CA GLN A 72 -1.12 -1.36 -9.09
C GLN A 72 0.22 -2.01 -9.50
N ARG A 73 1.21 -1.22 -9.97
CA ARG A 73 2.55 -1.74 -10.27
C ARG A 73 3.27 -2.23 -9.02
N LEU A 74 3.18 -1.50 -7.91
CA LEU A 74 3.74 -1.98 -6.62
C LEU A 74 3.07 -3.27 -6.17
N GLU A 75 1.75 -3.34 -6.25
CA GLU A 75 0.99 -4.57 -5.92
C GLU A 75 1.35 -5.75 -6.84
N GLU A 76 1.60 -5.49 -8.12
CA GLU A 76 2.07 -6.51 -9.06
C GLU A 76 3.46 -7.02 -8.68
N VAL A 77 4.40 -6.11 -8.40
CA VAL A 77 5.78 -6.42 -8.04
C VAL A 77 5.85 -7.21 -6.72
N GLU A 78 5.03 -6.87 -5.73
CA GLU A 78 5.02 -7.61 -4.45
C GLU A 78 4.67 -9.10 -4.65
N ILE A 79 3.76 -9.41 -5.56
CA ILE A 79 3.27 -10.77 -5.77
C ILE A 79 4.10 -11.53 -6.81
N THR A 80 4.53 -10.86 -7.87
CA THR A 80 5.21 -11.52 -8.99
C THR A 80 6.72 -11.53 -8.87
N PHE A 81 7.27 -10.66 -8.02
CA PHE A 81 8.72 -10.54 -7.86
C PHE A 81 9.17 -10.67 -6.39
N PHE A 82 8.67 -9.83 -5.47
CA PHE A 82 9.18 -9.87 -4.10
C PHE A 82 8.84 -11.18 -3.39
N ALA A 83 7.58 -11.59 -3.36
CA ALA A 83 7.20 -12.82 -2.69
C ALA A 83 7.89 -14.07 -3.25
N PRO A 84 8.01 -14.28 -4.58
CA PRO A 84 8.76 -15.41 -5.12
C PRO A 84 10.26 -15.41 -4.81
N ASN A 85 10.90 -14.23 -4.78
CA ASN A 85 12.34 -14.12 -4.57
C ASN A 85 12.74 -14.13 -3.08
N PHE A 86 11.87 -13.62 -2.21
CA PHE A 86 12.18 -13.44 -0.80
C PHE A 86 11.43 -14.41 0.13
N GLY A 87 10.48 -15.17 -0.40
CA GLY A 87 9.61 -16.04 0.38
C GLY A 87 8.54 -15.23 1.10
N LYS A 88 8.60 -15.17 2.43
CA LYS A 88 7.66 -14.39 3.22
C LYS A 88 8.06 -12.90 3.23
N VAL A 89 7.13 -12.04 2.82
CA VAL A 89 7.28 -10.58 2.85
C VAL A 89 6.10 -9.99 3.61
N TRP A 90 6.41 -9.24 4.65
CA TRP A 90 5.43 -8.43 5.37
C TRP A 90 5.19 -7.14 4.61
N VAL A 91 3.94 -6.72 4.52
CA VAL A 91 3.55 -5.48 3.84
C VAL A 91 2.74 -4.62 4.78
N ILE A 92 3.25 -3.41 5.07
CA ILE A 92 2.57 -2.40 5.86
C ILE A 92 2.25 -1.24 4.92
N THR A 93 1.02 -0.78 4.91
CA THR A 93 0.58 0.23 3.95
C THR A 93 -0.52 1.11 4.53
N GLY A 94 -0.55 2.37 4.13
CA GLY A 94 -1.58 3.29 4.57
C GLY A 94 -1.51 4.65 3.90
N PRO A 95 -2.52 5.50 4.14
CA PRO A 95 -2.57 6.87 3.67
C PRO A 95 -1.67 7.79 4.50
N ILE A 96 -1.21 8.87 3.86
CA ILE A 96 -0.55 10.01 4.51
C ILE A 96 -1.42 11.23 4.29
N PHE A 97 -1.84 11.88 5.38
CA PHE A 97 -2.63 13.09 5.36
C PHE A 97 -1.73 14.31 5.57
N GLY A 98 -1.87 15.33 4.73
CA GLY A 98 -1.18 16.60 4.91
C GLY A 98 -1.89 17.51 5.94
N GLN A 99 -1.21 18.52 6.43
CA GLN A 99 -1.77 19.48 7.41
C GLN A 99 -3.09 20.13 6.96
N ASN A 100 -3.30 20.28 5.64
CA ASN A 100 -4.49 20.87 5.04
C ASN A 100 -5.15 19.87 4.08
N SER A 101 -5.27 18.60 4.46
CA SER A 101 -5.93 17.59 3.63
C SER A 101 -7.38 17.99 3.33
N GLN A 102 -7.74 17.89 2.07
CA GLN A 102 -9.11 18.19 1.62
C GLN A 102 -10.03 17.00 1.92
N ARG A 103 -11.32 17.26 1.96
CA ARG A 103 -12.35 16.22 2.00
C ARG A 103 -12.94 16.02 0.62
N LEU A 104 -13.54 14.84 0.39
CA LEU A 104 -14.26 14.62 -0.85
C LEU A 104 -15.38 15.66 -1.00
N SER A 105 -15.55 16.18 -2.22
CA SER A 105 -16.68 17.09 -2.52
C SER A 105 -18.04 16.44 -2.33
N THR A 106 -18.07 15.11 -2.33
CA THR A 106 -19.28 14.27 -2.18
C THR A 106 -19.52 13.81 -0.74
N SER A 107 -18.53 13.95 0.14
CA SER A 107 -18.67 13.56 1.56
C SER A 107 -17.65 14.25 2.45
N TRP A 108 -18.16 15.01 3.42
CA TRP A 108 -17.34 15.63 4.47
C TRP A 108 -16.70 14.61 5.43
N ARG A 109 -17.19 13.35 5.43
CA ARG A 109 -16.68 12.27 6.28
C ARG A 109 -15.37 11.67 5.78
N VAL A 110 -15.07 11.86 4.48
CA VAL A 110 -13.93 11.23 3.82
C VAL A 110 -12.86 12.26 3.52
N GLU A 111 -11.74 12.15 4.22
CA GLU A 111 -10.56 12.96 3.98
C GLU A 111 -9.71 12.35 2.85
N VAL A 112 -9.12 13.22 2.03
CA VAL A 112 -8.31 12.83 0.87
C VAL A 112 -6.83 12.84 1.26
N PRO A 113 -6.14 11.68 1.25
CA PRO A 113 -4.71 11.62 1.51
C PRO A 113 -3.92 12.39 0.45
N THR A 114 -2.79 12.97 0.84
CA THR A 114 -1.86 13.61 -0.09
C THR A 114 -0.91 12.60 -0.73
N ALA A 115 -0.58 11.54 -0.02
CA ALA A 115 0.30 10.46 -0.43
C ALA A 115 -0.10 9.14 0.22
N PHE A 116 0.58 8.06 -0.17
CA PHE A 116 0.47 6.76 0.46
C PHE A 116 1.86 6.20 0.72
N TYR A 117 2.01 5.48 1.82
CA TYR A 117 3.22 4.71 2.10
C TYR A 117 2.99 3.22 1.89
N LYS A 118 4.08 2.53 1.57
CA LYS A 118 4.14 1.07 1.52
C LYS A 118 5.52 0.63 1.99
N ILE A 119 5.55 -0.23 3.00
CA ILE A 119 6.77 -0.77 3.60
C ILE A 119 6.75 -2.28 3.41
N TYR A 120 7.83 -2.81 2.89
CA TYR A 120 8.08 -4.24 2.75
C TYR A 120 9.17 -4.65 3.72
N VAL A 121 8.99 -5.78 4.42
CA VAL A 121 9.98 -6.34 5.33
C VAL A 121 10.11 -7.83 5.07
N THR A 122 11.34 -8.33 4.94
CA THR A 122 11.62 -9.76 4.81
C THR A 122 11.99 -10.35 6.16
N GLU A 123 11.68 -11.63 6.39
CA GLU A 123 12.24 -12.37 7.51
C GLU A 123 13.70 -12.75 7.23
N PRO A 124 14.55 -12.82 8.28
CA PRO A 124 15.92 -13.30 8.12
C PRO A 124 15.91 -14.79 7.75
N THR A 125 16.91 -15.19 6.98
CA THR A 125 17.21 -16.59 6.66
C THR A 125 18.68 -16.90 7.00
N PRO A 126 19.10 -18.17 7.01
CA PRO A 126 20.51 -18.48 7.26
C PRO A 126 21.50 -17.80 6.31
N THR A 127 21.05 -17.39 5.12
CA THR A 127 21.88 -16.80 4.06
C THR A 127 21.56 -15.34 3.76
N ARG A 128 20.52 -14.78 4.38
CA ARG A 128 20.10 -13.40 4.12
C ARG A 128 19.59 -12.75 5.41
N PRO A 129 20.13 -11.58 5.79
CA PRO A 129 19.61 -10.81 6.90
C PRO A 129 18.20 -10.30 6.62
N MET A 130 17.51 -9.85 7.67
CA MET A 130 16.27 -9.07 7.52
C MET A 130 16.56 -7.82 6.70
N ALA A 131 15.64 -7.46 5.82
CA ALA A 131 15.75 -6.27 4.98
C ALA A 131 14.40 -5.54 4.89
N ALA A 132 14.45 -4.23 4.78
CA ALA A 132 13.26 -3.40 4.59
C ALA A 132 13.38 -2.51 3.35
N LEU A 133 12.23 -2.18 2.76
CA LEU A 133 12.13 -1.25 1.63
C LEU A 133 10.86 -0.43 1.80
N ALA A 134 10.98 0.89 1.83
CA ALA A 134 9.83 1.76 2.02
C ALA A 134 9.64 2.73 0.84
N PHE A 135 8.39 3.07 0.58
CA PHE A 135 7.95 4.02 -0.43
C PHE A 135 7.02 5.06 0.18
N VAL A 136 7.16 6.30 -0.27
CA VAL A 136 6.14 7.34 -0.13
C VAL A 136 5.79 7.84 -1.52
N VAL A 137 4.54 7.67 -1.92
CA VAL A 137 4.09 7.97 -3.29
C VAL A 137 2.99 9.02 -3.24
N PRO A 138 3.22 10.24 -3.79
CA PRO A 138 2.19 11.27 -3.83
C PRO A 138 1.08 10.90 -4.83
N GLN A 139 -0.14 11.34 -4.55
CA GLN A 139 -1.27 11.09 -5.45
C GLN A 139 -1.17 11.78 -6.83
N THR A 140 -0.20 12.68 -7.00
CA THR A 140 -0.01 13.46 -8.23
C THR A 140 0.79 12.73 -9.32
N VAL A 141 1.22 11.47 -9.07
CA VAL A 141 1.94 10.67 -10.06
C VAL A 141 1.16 10.48 -11.35
N LYS A 142 1.88 10.37 -12.47
CA LYS A 142 1.30 10.06 -13.78
C LYS A 142 1.15 8.55 -14.02
N GLY A 143 1.84 7.73 -13.20
CA GLY A 143 1.76 6.27 -13.19
C GLY A 143 2.86 5.53 -13.94
N LYS A 144 3.76 6.25 -14.62
CA LYS A 144 4.88 5.67 -15.39
C LYS A 144 6.26 5.95 -14.79
N GLU A 145 6.32 6.69 -13.71
CA GLU A 145 7.55 7.04 -13.03
C GLU A 145 8.30 5.77 -12.57
N PRO A 146 9.63 5.78 -12.55
CA PRO A 146 10.41 4.69 -11.98
C PRO A 146 10.03 4.44 -10.51
N LEU A 147 9.93 3.19 -10.08
CA LEU A 147 9.61 2.87 -8.68
C LEU A 147 10.66 3.45 -7.73
N THR A 148 11.93 3.42 -8.11
CA THR A 148 13.05 3.94 -7.32
C THR A 148 12.93 5.42 -7.00
N GLN A 149 12.12 6.19 -7.74
CA GLN A 149 11.92 7.62 -7.49
C GLN A 149 11.27 7.91 -6.14
N PHE A 150 10.51 6.96 -5.62
CA PHE A 150 9.68 7.14 -4.42
C PHE A 150 10.15 6.32 -3.22
N VAL A 151 11.34 5.71 -3.34
CA VAL A 151 11.96 5.01 -2.21
C VAL A 151 12.36 6.02 -1.13
N THR A 152 12.11 5.65 0.11
CA THR A 152 12.42 6.46 1.29
C THR A 152 12.85 5.58 2.46
N ARG A 153 13.23 6.17 3.58
CA ARG A 153 13.50 5.46 4.83
C ARG A 153 12.19 5.27 5.60
N ILE A 154 12.09 4.22 6.41
CA ILE A 154 10.92 4.00 7.28
C ILE A 154 10.75 5.19 8.24
N LYS A 155 11.83 5.68 8.85
CA LYS A 155 11.78 6.84 9.75
C LYS A 155 11.24 8.13 9.09
N ASP A 156 11.35 8.26 7.77
CA ASP A 156 10.75 9.40 7.06
C ASP A 156 9.23 9.20 6.87
N VAL A 157 8.77 7.94 6.82
CA VAL A 157 7.34 7.60 6.87
C VAL A 157 6.78 7.90 8.26
N GLU A 158 7.50 7.52 9.31
CA GLU A 158 7.14 7.79 10.71
C GLU A 158 7.01 9.28 10.98
N ALA A 159 7.98 10.07 10.53
CA ALA A 159 7.93 11.53 10.65
C ALA A 159 6.70 12.16 9.97
N GLN A 160 6.19 11.55 8.89
CA GLN A 160 5.02 12.04 8.16
C GLN A 160 3.69 11.54 8.73
N THR A 161 3.69 10.38 9.39
CA THR A 161 2.46 9.73 9.87
C THR A 161 2.25 9.85 11.36
N GLY A 162 3.31 10.07 12.13
CA GLY A 162 3.31 9.98 13.60
C GLY A 162 3.18 8.54 14.12
N LEU A 163 3.29 7.54 13.24
CA LEU A 163 3.31 6.12 13.61
C LEU A 163 4.74 5.70 13.98
N ASN A 164 4.86 4.63 14.75
CA ASN A 164 6.12 3.94 15.02
C ASN A 164 6.00 2.52 14.48
N PHE A 165 6.94 2.11 13.63
CA PHE A 165 6.95 0.80 12.99
C PHE A 165 7.99 -0.11 13.65
N LEU A 166 7.92 -1.40 13.37
CA LEU A 166 8.92 -2.41 13.74
C LEU A 166 9.24 -2.50 15.25
N VAL A 167 8.39 -1.97 16.10
CA VAL A 167 8.54 -1.83 17.57
C VAL A 167 8.80 -3.14 18.33
N ASP A 168 8.56 -4.29 17.72
CA ASP A 168 8.81 -5.61 18.33
C ASP A 168 10.24 -6.12 18.05
N LEU A 169 11.03 -5.38 17.27
CA LEU A 169 12.45 -5.69 17.02
C LEU A 169 13.34 -5.15 18.15
N ASP A 170 14.55 -5.66 18.24
CA ASP A 170 15.54 -5.04 19.10
C ASP A 170 15.98 -3.67 18.56
N ASP A 171 16.30 -2.73 19.45
CA ASP A 171 16.56 -1.32 19.13
C ASP A 171 17.59 -1.12 18.00
N LYS A 172 18.62 -2.01 17.95
CA LYS A 172 19.64 -1.92 16.92
C LYS A 172 19.09 -2.31 15.55
N THR A 173 18.39 -3.43 15.47
CA THR A 173 17.79 -3.93 14.21
C THR A 173 16.73 -2.96 13.72
N GLU A 174 15.86 -2.46 14.59
CA GLU A 174 14.87 -1.44 14.29
C GLU A 174 15.54 -0.20 13.69
N THR A 175 16.48 0.41 14.40
CA THR A 175 17.20 1.61 13.95
C THR A 175 17.91 1.41 12.62
N ASP A 176 18.56 0.28 12.42
CA ASP A 176 19.28 -0.04 11.18
C ASP A 176 18.32 -0.16 9.99
N LEU A 177 17.19 -0.88 10.15
CA LEU A 177 16.19 -1.05 9.09
C LEU A 177 15.45 0.25 8.75
N GLU A 178 15.08 1.01 9.75
CA GLU A 178 14.34 2.26 9.57
C GLU A 178 15.20 3.39 8.98
N GLY A 179 16.48 3.38 9.29
CA GLY A 179 17.43 4.37 8.81
C GLY A 179 18.00 4.12 7.43
N THR A 180 17.83 2.91 6.88
CA THR A 180 18.50 2.48 5.65
C THR A 180 17.59 2.50 4.43
N ILE A 181 18.15 2.85 3.26
CA ILE A 181 17.55 2.63 1.95
C ILE A 181 18.33 1.52 1.26
N ASP A 182 17.72 0.35 1.11
CA ASP A 182 18.34 -0.82 0.52
C ASP A 182 17.68 -1.26 -0.79
N VAL A 183 17.89 -0.51 -1.84
CA VAL A 183 17.39 -0.82 -3.19
C VAL A 183 18.07 -2.07 -3.76
N ALA A 184 19.32 -2.33 -3.39
CA ALA A 184 20.13 -3.39 -3.96
C ALA A 184 19.67 -4.79 -3.49
N SER A 185 19.51 -5.00 -2.18
CA SER A 185 19.03 -6.28 -1.63
C SER A 185 17.64 -6.65 -2.16
N TRP A 186 16.80 -5.66 -2.42
CA TRP A 186 15.46 -5.83 -3.00
C TRP A 186 15.48 -5.98 -4.52
N GLN A 187 16.64 -5.86 -5.18
CA GLN A 187 16.78 -5.94 -6.65
C GLN A 187 15.77 -5.04 -7.38
N LEU A 188 15.43 -3.90 -6.78
CA LEU A 188 14.36 -3.02 -7.29
C LEU A 188 14.61 -2.54 -8.72
N ASN A 189 15.87 -2.42 -9.12
CA ASN A 189 16.24 -2.03 -10.48
C ASN A 189 15.74 -3.02 -11.55
N ALA A 190 15.58 -4.30 -11.21
CA ALA A 190 15.07 -5.31 -12.13
C ALA A 190 13.60 -5.09 -12.50
N VAL A 191 12.81 -4.52 -11.57
CA VAL A 191 11.38 -4.28 -11.73
C VAL A 191 11.01 -2.80 -11.84
N ASN A 192 12.00 -1.92 -11.83
CA ASN A 192 11.82 -0.47 -11.80
C ASN A 192 10.96 0.07 -12.97
N LYS A 193 11.03 -0.59 -14.13
CA LYS A 193 10.30 -0.23 -15.35
C LYS A 193 9.11 -1.15 -15.64
N THR A 194 8.65 -1.94 -14.67
CA THR A 194 7.44 -2.75 -14.84
C THR A 194 6.29 -1.85 -15.29
N LEU A 195 5.61 -2.24 -16.34
CA LEU A 195 4.50 -1.45 -16.88
C LEU A 195 3.22 -1.69 -16.08
N PRO A 196 2.35 -0.68 -15.97
CA PRO A 196 1.05 -0.88 -15.35
C PRO A 196 0.20 -1.84 -16.19
N ARG A 197 -0.63 -2.64 -15.51
CA ARG A 197 -1.57 -3.57 -16.16
C ARG A 197 -2.64 -2.83 -16.97
N TYR A 198 -3.04 -1.66 -16.49
CA TYR A 198 -4.03 -0.80 -17.16
C TYR A 198 -3.31 0.35 -17.87
N ARG A 199 -3.57 0.51 -19.16
CA ARG A 199 -2.98 1.56 -20.01
C ARG A 199 -3.76 2.86 -19.95
#